data_3da819f50f7e94a6bd20bdbb08f7e5fb
#
_entry.id   3da819f50f7e94a6bd20bdbb08f7e5fb
#
_cell.length_a   1.000
_cell.length_b   1.000
_cell.length_c   1.000
_cell.angle_alpha   90.00
_cell.angle_beta   90.00
_cell.angle_gamma   90.00
#
_symmetry.space_group_name_H-M   'P 1'
#
loop_
_entity.id
_entity.type
_entity.pdbx_description
1 polymer ?
#
loop_
_entity_poly.entity_id
_entity_poly.type
_entity_poly.pdbx_seq_one_letter_code
_entity_poly.pdbx_strand_id
1 'polypeptide(L)'
;MSVVMPVQAADILDVRLWRAPDHTRVVFDLSDTISYSLLELDNPQRLVIDVADARLINALTNLPLENTPISRVRSGVRYGDNLRIVFDLKAKIRPKSFPLEPNERTGHRLALDLFDEDIKDSEVPAVKRVD
;
A
#
# COMPACT_ATOMS: atom_id res chain seq x y z
N MET A 1 28.04 -18.16 -19.19
CA MET A 1 26.88 -18.77 -18.52
C MET A 1 26.17 -17.69 -17.71
N SER A 2 24.99 -17.31 -18.09
CA SER A 2 24.23 -16.31 -17.34
C SER A 2 23.57 -16.97 -16.14
N VAL A 3 23.83 -16.45 -14.96
CA VAL A 3 23.16 -16.89 -13.75
C VAL A 3 21.88 -16.04 -13.62
N VAL A 4 20.74 -16.67 -13.80
CA VAL A 4 19.47 -16.02 -13.54
C VAL A 4 19.21 -16.12 -12.03
N MET A 5 19.38 -15.01 -11.34
CA MET A 5 18.99 -14.94 -9.93
C MET A 5 17.47 -14.97 -9.85
N PRO A 6 16.87 -15.94 -9.18
CA PRO A 6 15.43 -15.92 -9.01
C PRO A 6 15.02 -14.66 -8.23
N VAL A 7 14.00 -13.95 -8.72
CA VAL A 7 13.38 -12.88 -7.94
C VAL A 7 12.75 -13.54 -6.72
N GLN A 8 13.22 -13.17 -5.55
CA GLN A 8 12.72 -13.75 -4.32
C GLN A 8 11.31 -13.22 -4.05
N ALA A 9 10.34 -14.13 -3.99
CA ALA A 9 8.98 -13.76 -3.68
C ALA A 9 8.89 -13.21 -2.26
N ALA A 10 8.18 -12.11 -2.10
CA ALA A 10 7.95 -11.51 -0.80
C ALA A 10 6.55 -11.87 -0.31
N ASP A 11 6.41 -12.06 0.99
CA ASP A 11 5.12 -12.25 1.62
C ASP A 11 4.67 -10.93 2.26
N ILE A 12 3.40 -10.59 2.04
CA ILE A 12 2.75 -9.56 2.83
C ILE A 12 2.17 -10.28 4.04
N LEU A 13 2.81 -10.07 5.18
CA LEU A 13 2.53 -10.81 6.41
C LEU A 13 1.28 -10.27 7.10
N ASP A 14 1.09 -8.95 7.03
CA ASP A 14 -0.05 -8.30 7.67
C ASP A 14 -0.26 -6.93 7.03
N VAL A 15 -1.49 -6.44 7.14
CA VAL A 15 -1.87 -5.09 6.72
C VAL A 15 -2.56 -4.43 7.89
N ARG A 16 -2.05 -3.28 8.30
CA ARG A 16 -2.60 -2.49 9.41
C ARG A 16 -3.01 -1.13 8.89
N LEU A 17 -4.03 -0.56 9.50
CA LEU A 17 -4.60 0.68 9.02
C LEU A 17 -5.16 1.48 10.20
N TRP A 18 -4.93 2.79 10.20
CA TRP A 18 -5.51 3.69 11.20
C TRP A 18 -5.67 5.09 10.66
N ARG A 19 -6.61 5.82 11.24
CA ARG A 19 -6.92 7.18 10.86
C ARG A 19 -6.11 8.16 11.69
N ALA A 20 -5.43 9.10 11.04
CA ALA A 20 -4.83 10.29 11.63
C ALA A 20 -5.70 11.51 11.29
N PRO A 21 -5.45 12.69 11.88
CA PRO A 21 -6.32 13.85 11.63
C PRO A 21 -6.45 14.26 10.17
N ASP A 22 -5.39 14.11 9.37
CA ASP A 22 -5.32 14.62 8.00
C ASP A 22 -5.06 13.54 6.96
N HIS A 23 -4.89 12.28 7.38
CA HIS A 23 -4.60 11.18 6.47
C HIS A 23 -5.00 9.84 7.09
N THR A 24 -5.05 8.82 6.24
CA THR A 24 -5.20 7.44 6.67
C THR A 24 -3.89 6.73 6.36
N ARG A 25 -3.31 6.08 7.34
CA ARG A 25 -2.06 5.33 7.17
C ARG A 25 -2.34 3.85 7.04
N VAL A 26 -1.81 3.25 5.98
CA VAL A 26 -1.81 1.81 5.77
C VAL A 26 -0.36 1.34 5.87
N VAL A 27 -0.12 0.30 6.65
CA VAL A 27 1.21 -0.28 6.78
C VAL A 27 1.15 -1.75 6.38
N PHE A 28 2.01 -2.11 5.44
CA PHE A 28 2.19 -3.50 5.02
C PHE A 28 3.43 -4.04 5.73
N ASP A 29 3.24 -5.09 6.53
CA ASP A 29 4.35 -5.83 7.13
C ASP A 29 4.81 -6.89 6.13
N LEU A 30 6.09 -6.90 5.82
CA LEU A 30 6.64 -7.65 4.69
C LEU A 30 7.73 -8.62 5.16
N SER A 31 7.88 -9.73 4.44
CA SER A 31 8.97 -10.66 4.68
C SER A 31 10.29 -10.17 4.08
N ASP A 32 10.22 -9.30 3.07
CA ASP A 32 11.38 -8.75 2.36
C ASP A 32 10.99 -7.46 1.67
N THR A 33 11.93 -6.80 1.03
CA THR A 33 11.64 -5.65 0.17
C THR A 33 10.73 -6.06 -0.99
N ILE A 34 9.92 -5.12 -1.48
CA ILE A 34 9.02 -5.37 -2.60
C ILE A 34 9.27 -4.37 -3.72
N SER A 35 8.93 -4.81 -4.93
CA SER A 35 8.81 -3.93 -6.08
C SER A 35 7.32 -3.69 -6.33
N TYR A 36 6.90 -2.43 -6.30
CA TYR A 36 5.48 -2.11 -6.40
C TYR A 36 5.26 -0.86 -7.24
N SER A 37 4.02 -0.68 -7.69
CA SER A 37 3.57 0.52 -8.36
C SER A 37 2.20 0.92 -7.84
N LEU A 38 1.93 2.24 -7.84
CA LEU A 38 0.63 2.80 -7.45
C LEU A 38 -0.08 3.34 -8.69
N LEU A 39 -1.39 3.13 -8.75
CA LEU A 39 -2.23 3.63 -9.82
C LEU A 39 -3.50 4.22 -9.22
N GLU A 40 -3.77 5.49 -9.52
CA GLU A 40 -5.02 6.15 -9.12
C GLU A 40 -6.00 6.05 -10.28
N LEU A 41 -7.21 5.58 -9.99
CA LEU A 41 -8.28 5.45 -10.97
C LEU A 41 -9.51 6.24 -10.52
N ASP A 42 -10.18 6.85 -11.48
CA ASP A 42 -11.43 7.60 -11.25
C ASP A 42 -12.64 6.81 -11.78
N ASN A 43 -13.83 7.20 -11.34
CA ASN A 43 -15.12 6.72 -11.83
C ASN A 43 -15.30 5.19 -11.75
N PRO A 44 -15.29 4.58 -10.56
CA PRO A 44 -15.19 5.19 -9.23
C PRO A 44 -13.74 5.41 -8.77
N GLN A 45 -13.58 6.24 -7.75
CA GLN A 45 -12.27 6.50 -7.16
C GLN A 45 -11.68 5.24 -6.57
N ARG A 46 -10.47 4.89 -6.99
CA ARG A 46 -9.76 3.71 -6.49
C ARG A 46 -8.26 3.99 -6.45
N LEU A 47 -7.60 3.43 -5.47
CA LEU A 47 -6.14 3.37 -5.44
C LEU A 47 -5.73 1.91 -5.57
N VAL A 48 -4.88 1.63 -6.54
CA VAL A 48 -4.41 0.26 -6.82
C VAL A 48 -2.92 0.20 -6.51
N ILE A 49 -2.52 -0.81 -5.75
CA ILE A 49 -1.11 -1.15 -5.58
C ILE A 49 -0.86 -2.51 -6.20
N ASP A 50 0.07 -2.57 -7.15
CA ASP A 50 0.53 -3.80 -7.78
C ASP A 50 1.90 -4.15 -7.22
N VAL A 51 2.03 -5.35 -6.68
CA VAL A 51 3.26 -5.83 -6.07
C VAL A 51 3.76 -7.03 -6.84
N ALA A 52 4.98 -6.94 -7.37
CA ALA A 52 5.57 -8.02 -8.13
C ALA A 52 5.99 -9.18 -7.22
N ASP A 53 5.74 -10.41 -7.65
CA ASP A 53 6.14 -11.63 -6.95
C ASP A 53 5.80 -11.60 -5.45
N ALA A 54 4.54 -11.33 -5.15
CA ALA A 54 4.09 -11.21 -3.76
C ALA A 54 2.90 -12.11 -3.46
N ARG A 55 2.82 -12.56 -2.22
CA ARG A 55 1.69 -13.33 -1.71
C ARG A 55 1.13 -12.64 -0.47
N LEU A 56 -0.18 -12.62 -0.37
CA LEU A 56 -0.87 -12.13 0.81
C LEU A 56 -1.12 -13.32 1.74
N ILE A 57 -0.50 -13.29 2.91
CA ILE A 57 -0.57 -14.43 3.84
C ILE A 57 -1.89 -14.44 4.60
N ASN A 58 -2.34 -13.27 5.07
CA ASN A 58 -3.58 -13.16 5.81
C ASN A 58 -4.63 -12.40 4.99
N ALA A 59 -5.89 -12.82 5.09
CA ALA A 59 -6.98 -12.14 4.39
C ALA A 59 -7.13 -10.69 4.88
N LEU A 60 -7.54 -9.81 3.97
CA LEU A 60 -7.79 -8.40 4.25
C LEU A 60 -9.17 -8.21 4.87
N THR A 61 -9.45 -8.92 5.95
CA THR A 61 -10.73 -8.87 6.65
C THR A 61 -10.61 -8.08 7.95
N ASN A 62 -11.72 -7.48 8.36
CA ASN A 62 -11.81 -6.77 9.64
C ASN A 62 -10.87 -5.58 9.78
N LEU A 63 -10.53 -4.92 8.67
CA LEU A 63 -9.79 -3.68 8.72
C LEU A 63 -10.68 -2.56 9.27
N PRO A 64 -10.14 -1.67 10.12
CA PRO A 64 -10.93 -0.59 10.72
C PRO A 64 -11.13 0.57 9.73
N LEU A 65 -12.06 0.39 8.80
CA LEU A 65 -12.31 1.36 7.72
C LEU A 65 -13.20 2.53 8.14
N GLU A 66 -13.83 2.46 9.32
CA GLU A 66 -14.70 3.52 9.81
C GLU A 66 -13.94 4.84 9.92
N ASN A 67 -14.58 5.93 9.50
CA ASN A 67 -14.02 7.27 9.51
C ASN A 67 -12.80 7.45 8.59
N THR A 68 -12.61 6.52 7.67
CA THR A 68 -11.57 6.63 6.64
C THR A 68 -12.21 6.85 5.27
N PRO A 69 -11.45 7.35 4.28
CA PRO A 69 -11.97 7.46 2.91
C PRO A 69 -12.05 6.12 2.18
N ILE A 70 -11.67 5.01 2.82
CA ILE A 70 -11.67 3.69 2.21
C ILE A 70 -13.00 3.00 2.49
N SER A 71 -13.73 2.61 1.43
CA SER A 71 -14.97 1.86 1.57
C SER A 71 -14.74 0.36 1.60
N ARG A 72 -13.71 -0.13 0.92
CA ARG A 72 -13.41 -1.55 0.83
C ARG A 72 -11.97 -1.77 0.38
N VAL A 73 -11.36 -2.84 0.85
CA VAL A 73 -10.04 -3.29 0.39
C VAL A 73 -10.21 -4.70 -0.16
N ARG A 74 -9.71 -4.92 -1.37
CA ARG A 74 -9.77 -6.23 -2.04
C ARG A 74 -8.43 -6.56 -2.66
N SER A 75 -8.21 -7.84 -2.87
CA SER A 75 -6.96 -8.32 -3.47
C SER A 75 -7.23 -9.39 -4.51
N GLY A 76 -6.28 -9.57 -5.41
CA GLY A 76 -6.32 -10.61 -6.43
C GLY A 76 -4.95 -10.84 -7.01
N VAL A 77 -4.77 -12.01 -7.61
CA VAL A 77 -3.54 -12.33 -8.34
C VAL A 77 -3.71 -11.84 -9.77
N ARG A 78 -2.67 -11.22 -10.29
CA ARG A 78 -2.66 -10.71 -11.65
C ARG A 78 -1.37 -11.12 -12.35
N TYR A 79 -1.47 -11.63 -13.58
CA TYR A 79 -0.33 -12.05 -14.40
C TYR A 79 0.66 -12.92 -13.61
N GLY A 80 0.23 -14.14 -13.29
CA GLY A 80 1.08 -15.09 -12.58
C GLY A 80 1.17 -14.78 -11.10
N ASP A 81 2.33 -14.35 -10.63
CA ASP A 81 2.61 -14.17 -9.21
C ASP A 81 2.49 -12.72 -8.74
N ASN A 82 1.97 -11.83 -9.57
CA ASN A 82 1.77 -10.43 -9.18
C ASN A 82 0.50 -10.28 -8.36
N LEU A 83 0.62 -9.58 -7.24
CA LEU A 83 -0.50 -9.31 -6.34
C LEU A 83 -1.03 -7.90 -6.59
N ARG A 84 -2.33 -7.78 -6.74
CA ARG A 84 -3.01 -6.49 -6.84
C ARG A 84 -3.87 -6.27 -5.61
N ILE A 85 -3.70 -5.13 -4.95
CA ILE A 85 -4.55 -4.69 -3.85
C ILE A 85 -5.27 -3.42 -4.29
N VAL A 86 -6.59 -3.40 -4.13
CA VAL A 86 -7.43 -2.29 -4.54
C VAL A 86 -8.10 -1.68 -3.32
N PHE A 87 -7.91 -0.37 -3.15
CA PHE A 87 -8.63 0.42 -2.15
C PHE A 87 -9.76 1.15 -2.87
N ASP A 88 -11.00 0.73 -2.63
CA ASP A 88 -12.18 1.45 -3.12
C ASP A 88 -12.40 2.66 -2.23
N LEU A 89 -12.52 3.85 -2.81
CA LEU A 89 -12.51 5.12 -2.08
C LEU A 89 -13.86 5.81 -2.14
N LYS A 90 -14.26 6.47 -1.05
CA LYS A 90 -15.43 7.33 -0.95
C LYS A 90 -15.13 8.77 -1.31
N ALA A 91 -13.85 9.14 -1.32
CA ALA A 91 -13.41 10.50 -1.54
C ALA A 91 -12.06 10.50 -2.23
N LYS A 92 -11.72 11.60 -2.86
CA LYS A 92 -10.39 11.79 -3.43
C LYS A 92 -9.36 11.87 -2.32
N ILE A 93 -8.21 11.28 -2.57
CA ILE A 93 -7.06 11.34 -1.67
C ILE A 93 -5.80 11.62 -2.47
N ARG A 94 -4.73 11.97 -1.77
CA ARG A 94 -3.40 12.08 -2.36
C ARG A 94 -2.51 11.04 -1.70
N PRO A 95 -2.10 10.01 -2.44
CA PRO A 95 -1.31 8.93 -1.87
C PRO A 95 0.16 9.30 -1.78
N LYS A 96 0.81 8.75 -0.78
CA LYS A 96 2.23 8.87 -0.58
C LYS A 96 2.75 7.60 0.05
N SER A 97 3.74 6.99 -0.56
CA SER A 97 4.29 5.75 -0.07
C SER A 97 5.78 5.88 0.24
N PHE A 98 6.23 5.14 1.23
CA PHE A 98 7.65 5.09 1.58
C PHE A 98 7.96 3.82 2.36
N PRO A 99 9.12 3.22 2.11
CA PRO A 99 9.55 2.06 2.90
C PRO A 99 9.96 2.50 4.30
N LEU A 100 9.73 1.61 5.26
CA LEU A 100 10.23 1.74 6.62
C LEU A 100 11.29 0.68 6.84
N GLU A 101 12.49 1.13 7.19
CA GLU A 101 13.61 0.24 7.39
C GLU A 101 13.37 -0.72 8.55
N PRO A 102 13.83 -1.98 8.44
CA PRO A 102 13.73 -2.92 9.53
C PRO A 102 14.58 -2.48 10.71
N ASN A 103 14.14 -2.81 11.91
CA ASN A 103 14.87 -2.55 13.13
C ASN A 103 14.82 -3.80 14.02
N GLU A 104 15.29 -3.70 15.27
CA GLU A 104 15.36 -4.85 16.18
C GLU A 104 13.99 -5.48 16.49
N ARG A 105 12.89 -4.72 16.31
CA ARG A 105 11.55 -5.18 16.67
C ARG A 105 10.66 -5.46 15.47
N THR A 106 10.96 -4.85 14.33
CA THR A 106 10.11 -4.95 13.14
C THR A 106 10.95 -5.31 11.92
N GLY A 107 10.36 -6.09 11.02
CA GLY A 107 10.96 -6.39 9.73
C GLY A 107 10.69 -5.28 8.71
N HIS A 108 10.78 -5.64 7.45
CA HIS A 108 10.49 -4.73 6.34
C HIS A 108 9.03 -4.29 6.38
N ARG A 109 8.80 -3.02 6.08
CA ARG A 109 7.45 -2.46 6.04
C ARG A 109 7.34 -1.45 4.91
N LEU A 110 6.14 -1.32 4.37
CA LEU A 110 5.80 -0.24 3.45
C LEU A 110 4.68 0.57 4.07
N ALA A 111 4.87 1.88 4.20
CA ALA A 111 3.82 2.79 4.63
C ALA A 111 3.16 3.42 3.41
N LEU A 112 1.84 3.49 3.43
CA LEU A 112 1.04 4.15 2.41
C LEU A 112 0.11 5.13 3.11
N ASP A 113 0.37 6.43 2.96
CA ASP A 113 -0.44 7.49 3.54
C ASP A 113 -1.40 8.04 2.49
N LEU A 114 -2.68 8.05 2.82
CA LEU A 114 -3.73 8.60 1.98
C LEU A 114 -4.16 9.93 2.58
N PHE A 115 -3.62 11.03 2.04
CA PHE A 115 -3.92 12.37 2.52
C PHE A 115 -5.28 12.83 1.99
N ASP A 116 -6.05 13.48 2.86
CA ASP A 116 -7.34 14.02 2.47
C ASP A 116 -7.15 15.11 1.40
N GLU A 117 -8.02 15.12 0.39
CA GLU A 117 -7.90 16.02 -0.76
C GLU A 117 -8.04 17.50 -0.39
N ASP A 118 -8.76 17.82 0.70
CA ASP A 118 -8.97 19.18 1.17
C ASP A 118 -7.73 19.78 1.85
N ILE A 119 -6.67 19.00 2.04
CA ILE A 119 -5.42 19.47 2.62
C ILE A 119 -4.62 20.20 1.56
N LYS A 120 -4.13 21.41 1.89
CA LYS A 120 -3.27 22.18 1.01
C LYS A 120 -1.96 21.46 0.77
N ASP A 121 -1.43 21.58 -0.45
CA ASP A 121 -0.16 20.93 -0.81
C ASP A 121 0.98 21.30 0.14
N SER A 122 1.00 22.53 0.66
CA SER A 122 2.00 22.98 1.62
C SER A 122 1.91 22.30 2.97
N GLU A 123 0.78 21.69 3.29
CA GLU A 123 0.55 20.97 4.54
C GLU A 123 0.89 19.48 4.43
N VAL A 124 1.06 18.98 3.22
CA VAL A 124 1.47 17.60 2.98
C VAL A 124 2.99 17.53 3.20
N PRO A 125 3.48 16.64 4.08
CA PRO A 125 4.91 16.52 4.30
C PRO A 125 5.67 16.34 3.00
N ALA A 126 6.76 17.09 2.86
CA ALA A 126 7.59 17.03 1.66
C ALA A 126 8.40 15.74 1.65
N VAL A 127 7.79 14.68 1.17
CA VAL A 127 8.51 13.46 0.84
C VAL A 127 8.62 13.39 -0.67
N LYS A 128 9.76 12.96 -1.12
CA LYS A 128 10.03 12.77 -2.53
C LYS A 128 8.95 11.86 -3.11
N ARG A 129 8.12 12.43 -3.98
CA ARG A 129 7.14 11.63 -4.71
C ARG A 129 7.88 10.69 -5.63
N VAL A 130 7.62 9.43 -5.48
CA VAL A 130 7.99 8.45 -6.49
C VAL A 130 6.76 8.33 -7.40
N ASP A 131 6.86 8.99 -8.51
CA ASP A 131 5.82 8.88 -9.53
C ASP A 131 5.93 7.54 -10.23
#